data_ba6207d60a3d4e8bfb28e7cb3e8e932b
#
_entry.id   ba6207d60a3d4e8bfb28e7cb3e8e932b
#
_cell.length_a   1.000
_cell.length_b   1.000
_cell.length_c   1.000
_cell.angle_alpha   90.00
_cell.angle_beta   90.00
_cell.angle_gamma   90.00
#
_symmetry.space_group_name_H-M   'P 1'
#
loop_
_entity.id
_entity.type
_entity.pdbx_description
1 polymer ?
#
loop_
_entity_poly.entity_id
_entity_poly.type
_entity_poly.pdbx_seq_one_letter_code
_entity_poly.pdbx_strand_id
1 'polypeptide(L)'
;MATFTTPKKQLTWLITGSSSGFGLSLVRIAQAGGHRVIATSRNPSRTPELVSEVESKGGKWVQLDVDSPNSAQVIEELEKSGDEIDVLVNNAGFSIYGAVETFSEDELRAQMETMYFGPLRLIKAVLPHQRKRKFGVIVNFSSGASLDARDSMGAYAGAKAGLDGLTRVLAKEVAPFNIRALTVVLGTFNTNMGNASVFTKTPLPEDYKGSVADQMIQFLQSGKFTALINGDKDKAMKAVYEVVVGEGSGAGKEAERFLPLGSDMIPRIKGVQEYLSHGLEVFGDAYTSNVNIDK
;
A
#
# COMPACT_ATOMS: atom_id res chain seq x y z
N MET A 1 -23.41 -8.02 6.07
CA MET A 1 -22.38 -7.04 5.64
C MET A 1 -23.04 -6.11 4.65
N ALA A 2 -22.72 -4.81 4.64
CA ALA A 2 -23.24 -3.91 3.62
C ALA A 2 -22.72 -4.40 2.25
N THR A 3 -23.62 -4.52 1.29
CA THR A 3 -23.28 -4.91 -0.08
C THR A 3 -22.66 -3.69 -0.78
N PHE A 4 -21.43 -3.83 -1.25
CA PHE A 4 -20.79 -2.84 -2.11
C PHE A 4 -21.27 -3.02 -3.55
N THR A 5 -21.60 -1.93 -4.22
CA THR A 5 -22.06 -1.96 -5.62
C THR A 5 -21.31 -0.94 -6.46
N THR A 6 -20.92 -1.34 -7.67
CA THR A 6 -20.24 -0.45 -8.63
C THR A 6 -21.29 0.13 -9.60
N PRO A 7 -21.63 1.43 -9.49
CA PRO A 7 -22.71 2.04 -10.30
C PRO A 7 -22.28 2.39 -11.73
N LYS A 8 -20.98 2.44 -12.01
CA LYS A 8 -20.41 2.87 -13.30
C LYS A 8 -19.68 1.71 -13.98
N LYS A 9 -19.81 1.63 -15.31
CA LYS A 9 -18.98 0.71 -16.12
C LYS A 9 -17.56 1.22 -16.29
N GLN A 10 -17.38 2.53 -16.51
CA GLN A 10 -16.06 3.17 -16.60
C GLN A 10 -15.76 3.94 -15.32
N LEU A 11 -14.65 3.63 -14.67
CA LEU A 11 -14.15 4.27 -13.46
C LEU A 11 -12.98 5.19 -13.77
N THR A 12 -12.80 6.23 -12.96
CA THR A 12 -11.61 7.08 -12.96
C THR A 12 -10.68 6.64 -11.84
N TRP A 13 -9.47 6.20 -12.20
CA TRP A 13 -8.44 5.74 -11.27
C TRP A 13 -7.37 6.80 -11.08
N LEU A 14 -7.09 7.21 -9.85
CA LEU A 14 -5.89 7.96 -9.53
C LEU A 14 -4.89 7.01 -8.85
N ILE A 15 -3.69 6.88 -9.43
CA ILE A 15 -2.67 5.94 -8.97
C ILE A 15 -1.40 6.71 -8.62
N THR A 16 -0.95 6.61 -7.36
CA THR A 16 0.28 7.25 -6.92
C THR A 16 1.51 6.40 -7.23
N GLY A 17 2.64 7.04 -7.58
CA GLY A 17 3.89 6.34 -7.87
C GLY A 17 3.85 5.53 -9.16
N SER A 18 3.30 6.09 -10.23
CA SER A 18 3.06 5.42 -11.51
C SER A 18 4.28 5.30 -12.44
N SER A 19 5.44 5.86 -12.06
CA SER A 19 6.63 5.87 -12.93
C SER A 19 7.34 4.53 -13.05
N SER A 20 6.98 3.51 -12.25
CA SER A 20 7.57 2.18 -12.30
C SER A 20 6.75 1.14 -11.52
N GLY A 21 7.21 -0.11 -11.52
CA GLY A 21 6.75 -1.17 -10.63
C GLY A 21 5.26 -1.46 -10.71
N PHE A 22 4.63 -1.62 -9.55
CA PHE A 22 3.20 -1.91 -9.43
C PHE A 22 2.32 -0.78 -9.97
N GLY A 23 2.67 0.49 -9.67
CA GLY A 23 1.88 1.63 -10.12
C GLY A 23 1.77 1.68 -11.64
N LEU A 24 2.88 1.55 -12.37
CA LEU A 24 2.89 1.54 -13.83
C LEU A 24 2.13 0.33 -14.41
N SER A 25 2.33 -0.85 -13.81
CA SER A 25 1.60 -2.06 -14.22
C SER A 25 0.09 -1.87 -14.09
N LEU A 26 -0.37 -1.34 -12.95
CA LEU A 26 -1.80 -1.12 -12.70
C LEU A 26 -2.39 -0.04 -13.60
N VAL A 27 -1.64 1.04 -13.91
CA VAL A 27 -2.02 2.05 -14.91
C VAL A 27 -2.34 1.41 -16.24
N ARG A 28 -1.43 0.58 -16.75
CA ARG A 28 -1.60 -0.09 -18.05
C ARG A 28 -2.79 -1.05 -18.06
N ILE A 29 -2.97 -1.81 -16.98
CA ILE A 29 -4.07 -2.77 -16.84
C ILE A 29 -5.42 -2.03 -16.75
N ALA A 30 -5.52 -0.98 -15.95
CA ALA A 30 -6.76 -0.22 -15.82
C ALA A 30 -7.15 0.48 -17.15
N GLN A 31 -6.18 1.03 -17.89
CA GLN A 31 -6.43 1.58 -19.22
C GLN A 31 -6.87 0.50 -20.23
N ALA A 32 -6.22 -0.67 -20.22
CA ALA A 32 -6.61 -1.80 -21.07
C ALA A 32 -8.03 -2.30 -20.76
N GLY A 33 -8.47 -2.17 -19.49
CA GLY A 33 -9.84 -2.45 -19.05
C GLY A 33 -10.87 -1.36 -19.42
N GLY A 34 -10.45 -0.32 -20.17
CA GLY A 34 -11.35 0.75 -20.62
C GLY A 34 -11.63 1.83 -19.59
N HIS A 35 -10.85 1.91 -18.51
CA HIS A 35 -11.00 2.91 -17.47
C HIS A 35 -10.18 4.18 -17.77
N ARG A 36 -10.60 5.31 -17.20
CA ARG A 36 -9.80 6.54 -17.20
C ARG A 36 -8.76 6.44 -16.10
N VAL A 37 -7.51 6.80 -16.42
CA VAL A 37 -6.41 6.74 -15.46
C VAL A 37 -5.73 8.09 -15.34
N ILE A 38 -5.56 8.53 -14.10
CA ILE A 38 -4.75 9.67 -13.70
C ILE A 38 -3.50 9.06 -13.04
N ALA A 39 -2.44 8.91 -13.83
CA ALA A 39 -1.14 8.47 -13.35
C ALA A 39 -0.42 9.61 -12.67
N THR A 40 0.30 9.34 -11.57
CA THR A 40 1.03 10.41 -10.90
C THR A 40 2.45 10.01 -10.54
N SER A 41 3.34 11.00 -10.53
CA SER A 41 4.71 10.89 -10.04
C SER A 41 5.23 12.22 -9.53
N ARG A 42 6.28 12.20 -8.71
CA ARG A 42 6.94 13.42 -8.20
C ARG A 42 7.53 14.28 -9.29
N ASN A 43 8.07 13.65 -10.33
CA ASN A 43 8.70 14.35 -11.45
C ASN A 43 8.35 13.66 -12.78
N PRO A 44 7.26 14.07 -13.44
CA PRO A 44 6.85 13.55 -14.74
C PRO A 44 7.90 13.72 -15.85
N SER A 45 8.70 14.78 -15.78
CA SER A 45 9.72 15.07 -16.80
C SER A 45 10.86 14.05 -16.88
N ARG A 46 10.98 13.18 -15.87
CA ARG A 46 11.95 12.07 -15.88
C ARG A 46 11.50 10.86 -16.70
N THR A 47 10.23 10.80 -17.07
CA THR A 47 9.64 9.68 -17.79
C THR A 47 8.66 10.17 -18.86
N PRO A 48 9.12 11.03 -19.83
CA PRO A 48 8.24 11.64 -20.81
C PRO A 48 7.58 10.61 -21.75
N GLU A 49 8.24 9.49 -22.00
CA GLU A 49 7.70 8.37 -22.78
C GLU A 49 6.49 7.71 -22.09
N LEU A 50 6.52 7.59 -20.76
CA LEU A 50 5.39 7.03 -20.00
C LEU A 50 4.23 8.03 -19.92
N VAL A 51 4.53 9.32 -19.82
CA VAL A 51 3.53 10.38 -19.89
C VAL A 51 2.79 10.28 -21.23
N SER A 52 3.55 10.27 -22.33
CA SER A 52 2.99 10.15 -23.69
C SER A 52 2.21 8.83 -23.88
N GLU A 53 2.70 7.71 -23.32
CA GLU A 53 1.98 6.43 -23.35
C GLU A 53 0.61 6.53 -22.71
N VAL A 54 0.52 7.12 -21.51
CA VAL A 54 -0.74 7.23 -20.75
C VAL A 54 -1.71 8.19 -21.43
N GLU A 55 -1.23 9.33 -21.91
CA GLU A 55 -2.04 10.35 -22.58
C GLU A 55 -2.58 9.89 -23.93
N SER A 56 -1.77 9.15 -24.71
CA SER A 56 -2.21 8.58 -25.98
C SER A 56 -3.37 7.59 -25.86
N LYS A 57 -3.57 7.03 -24.65
CA LYS A 57 -4.69 6.14 -24.31
C LYS A 57 -5.83 6.86 -23.57
N GLY A 58 -5.88 8.20 -23.63
CA GLY A 58 -6.92 9.01 -23.02
C GLY A 58 -6.81 9.19 -21.49
N GLY A 59 -5.67 8.83 -20.90
CA GLY A 59 -5.38 9.12 -19.50
C GLY A 59 -4.76 10.51 -19.30
N LYS A 60 -4.43 10.81 -18.06
CA LYS A 60 -3.69 12.01 -17.66
C LYS A 60 -2.45 11.62 -16.87
N TRP A 61 -1.40 12.41 -16.96
CA TRP A 61 -0.27 12.32 -16.04
C TRP A 61 -0.14 13.62 -15.24
N VAL A 62 -0.19 13.52 -13.92
CA VAL A 62 -0.21 14.67 -13.02
C VAL A 62 1.00 14.61 -12.07
N GLN A 63 1.65 15.74 -11.87
CA GLN A 63 2.68 15.84 -10.84
C GLN A 63 2.04 15.75 -9.46
N LEU A 64 2.47 14.78 -8.68
CA LEU A 64 2.03 14.59 -7.30
C LEU A 64 3.19 14.03 -6.47
N ASP A 65 3.63 14.82 -5.49
CA ASP A 65 4.50 14.36 -4.41
C ASP A 65 3.63 14.08 -3.19
N VAL A 66 3.55 12.81 -2.80
CA VAL A 66 2.73 12.40 -1.64
C VAL A 66 3.27 12.94 -0.32
N ASP A 67 4.56 13.31 -0.28
CA ASP A 67 5.22 13.89 0.89
C ASP A 67 4.93 15.40 1.05
N SER A 68 4.45 16.03 -0.02
CA SER A 68 4.09 17.45 0.03
C SER A 68 2.89 17.67 0.97
N PRO A 69 2.96 18.65 1.90
CA PRO A 69 1.81 19.04 2.71
C PRO A 69 0.63 19.53 1.88
N ASN A 70 0.90 19.97 0.64
CA ASN A 70 -0.11 20.44 -0.31
C ASN A 70 -0.63 19.34 -1.25
N SER A 71 -0.24 18.08 -1.07
CA SER A 71 -0.65 16.97 -1.95
C SER A 71 -2.17 16.82 -2.07
N ALA A 72 -2.93 17.19 -1.03
CA ALA A 72 -4.39 17.21 -1.05
C ALA A 72 -4.98 18.16 -2.09
N GLN A 73 -4.31 19.28 -2.39
CA GLN A 73 -4.79 20.27 -3.36
C GLN A 73 -4.90 19.70 -4.77
N VAL A 74 -4.02 18.74 -5.13
CA VAL A 74 -4.07 18.06 -6.43
C VAL A 74 -5.39 17.31 -6.60
N ILE A 75 -5.86 16.65 -5.54
CA ILE A 75 -7.17 15.94 -5.55
C ILE A 75 -8.30 16.95 -5.73
N GLU A 76 -8.29 18.07 -4.98
CA GLU A 76 -9.31 19.09 -5.05
C GLU A 76 -9.38 19.76 -6.43
N GLU A 77 -8.23 20.01 -7.07
CA GLU A 77 -8.16 20.57 -8.42
C GLU A 77 -8.71 19.61 -9.47
N LEU A 78 -8.37 18.32 -9.38
CA LEU A 78 -8.89 17.29 -10.26
C LEU A 78 -10.42 17.16 -10.14
N GLU A 79 -10.94 17.08 -8.92
CA GLU A 79 -12.39 16.99 -8.69
C GLU A 79 -13.13 18.26 -9.17
N LYS A 80 -12.54 19.45 -8.98
CA LYS A 80 -13.09 20.73 -9.51
C LYS A 80 -13.08 20.79 -11.04
N SER A 81 -12.11 20.16 -11.67
CA SER A 81 -12.04 20.10 -13.14
C SER A 81 -12.96 19.04 -13.76
N GLY A 82 -13.69 18.29 -12.95
CA GLY A 82 -14.61 17.24 -13.38
C GLY A 82 -13.95 15.85 -13.54
N ASP A 83 -12.73 15.68 -13.06
CA ASP A 83 -12.09 14.37 -12.97
C ASP A 83 -12.56 13.67 -11.68
N GLU A 84 -13.76 13.13 -11.71
CA GLU A 84 -14.33 12.41 -10.57
C GLU A 84 -13.47 11.17 -10.24
N ILE A 85 -12.75 11.19 -9.10
CA ILE A 85 -11.87 10.10 -8.68
C ILE A 85 -12.69 9.00 -8.02
N ASP A 86 -12.97 7.94 -8.77
CA ASP A 86 -13.72 6.78 -8.29
C ASP A 86 -12.82 5.82 -7.49
N VAL A 87 -11.58 5.62 -7.95
CA VAL A 87 -10.61 4.71 -7.32
C VAL A 87 -9.32 5.47 -7.00
N LEU A 88 -9.00 5.59 -5.71
CA LEU A 88 -7.72 6.13 -5.23
C LEU A 88 -6.79 4.96 -4.87
N VAL A 89 -5.63 4.87 -5.53
CA VAL A 89 -4.61 3.85 -5.25
C VAL A 89 -3.38 4.50 -4.62
N ASN A 90 -3.19 4.26 -3.33
CA ASN A 90 -2.01 4.66 -2.57
C ASN A 90 -0.93 3.58 -2.74
N ASN A 91 -0.10 3.75 -3.80
CA ASN A 91 0.98 2.82 -4.16
C ASN A 91 2.37 3.43 -3.96
N ALA A 92 2.54 4.75 -4.04
CA ALA A 92 3.84 5.40 -3.88
C ALA A 92 4.53 4.94 -2.59
N GLY A 93 5.84 4.66 -2.67
CA GLY A 93 6.55 4.17 -1.51
C GLY A 93 8.02 3.85 -1.75
N PHE A 94 8.75 3.73 -0.64
CA PHE A 94 10.13 3.29 -0.56
C PHE A 94 10.36 2.60 0.80
N SER A 95 11.56 2.05 1.04
CA SER A 95 11.92 1.45 2.32
C SER A 95 13.28 1.94 2.78
N ILE A 96 13.44 2.15 4.08
CA ILE A 96 14.73 2.37 4.73
C ILE A 96 15.05 1.10 5.51
N TYR A 97 16.24 0.55 5.29
CA TYR A 97 16.74 -0.65 5.95
C TYR A 97 17.76 -0.30 7.03
N GLY A 98 17.62 -0.88 8.21
CA GLY A 98 18.55 -0.72 9.33
C GLY A 98 18.03 -1.40 10.59
N ALA A 99 18.91 -1.61 11.57
CA ALA A 99 18.49 -2.00 12.90
C ALA A 99 17.67 -0.87 13.55
N VAL A 100 16.77 -1.20 14.46
CA VAL A 100 15.83 -0.21 15.03
C VAL A 100 16.56 0.99 15.65
N GLU A 101 17.66 0.78 16.33
CA GLU A 101 18.44 1.85 16.96
C GLU A 101 19.28 2.70 16.00
N THR A 102 19.49 2.25 14.75
CA THR A 102 20.25 3.00 13.74
C THR A 102 19.42 4.00 12.94
N PHE A 103 18.10 3.97 13.08
CA PHE A 103 17.24 4.97 12.42
C PHE A 103 17.38 6.34 13.10
N SER A 104 17.67 7.35 12.32
CA SER A 104 17.52 8.74 12.77
C SER A 104 16.02 9.12 12.81
N GLU A 105 15.70 10.14 13.63
CA GLU A 105 14.34 10.72 13.69
C GLU A 105 13.84 11.16 12.32
N ASP A 106 14.71 11.79 11.50
CA ASP A 106 14.37 12.24 10.16
C ASP A 106 14.04 11.07 9.22
N GLU A 107 14.76 9.97 9.30
CA GLU A 107 14.48 8.76 8.51
C GLU A 107 13.16 8.13 8.91
N LEU A 108 12.87 8.05 10.21
CA LEU A 108 11.58 7.56 10.70
C LEU A 108 10.42 8.45 10.22
N ARG A 109 10.59 9.78 10.31
CA ARG A 109 9.57 10.75 9.84
C ARG A 109 9.37 10.66 8.34
N ALA A 110 10.43 10.58 7.55
CA ALA A 110 10.34 10.44 6.09
C ALA A 110 9.61 9.14 5.69
N GLN A 111 9.91 8.02 6.37
CA GLN A 111 9.22 6.76 6.12
C GLN A 111 7.73 6.85 6.45
N MET A 112 7.37 7.45 7.59
CA MET A 112 5.98 7.67 7.99
C MET A 112 5.26 8.65 7.06
N GLU A 113 5.96 9.71 6.61
CA GLU A 113 5.38 10.71 5.72
C GLU A 113 4.91 10.08 4.42
N THR A 114 5.78 9.33 3.74
CA THR A 114 5.44 8.71 2.46
C THR A 114 4.41 7.58 2.60
N MET A 115 4.52 6.76 3.67
CA MET A 115 3.77 5.51 3.77
C MET A 115 2.46 5.61 4.58
N TYR A 116 2.30 6.67 5.38
CA TYR A 116 1.13 6.84 6.25
C TYR A 116 0.46 8.19 6.05
N PHE A 117 1.19 9.31 6.27
CA PHE A 117 0.59 10.65 6.23
C PHE A 117 0.22 11.08 4.82
N GLY A 118 1.04 10.76 3.81
CA GLY A 118 0.73 11.02 2.40
C GLY A 118 -0.58 10.35 1.97
N PRO A 119 -0.71 9.02 2.10
CA PRO A 119 -1.97 8.32 1.88
C PRO A 119 -3.15 8.91 2.64
N LEU A 120 -2.98 9.23 3.92
CA LEU A 120 -4.04 9.81 4.75
C LEU A 120 -4.51 11.17 4.21
N ARG A 121 -3.59 12.05 3.75
CA ARG A 121 -3.95 13.34 3.14
C ARG A 121 -4.80 13.14 1.89
N LEU A 122 -4.40 12.24 0.99
CA LEU A 122 -5.14 11.97 -0.24
C LEU A 122 -6.50 11.35 0.04
N ILE A 123 -6.58 10.42 0.99
CA ILE A 123 -7.85 9.83 1.47
C ILE A 123 -8.78 10.93 1.99
N LYS A 124 -8.29 11.80 2.87
CA LYS A 124 -9.09 12.91 3.42
C LYS A 124 -9.60 13.85 2.34
N ALA A 125 -8.83 14.10 1.30
CA ALA A 125 -9.23 14.96 0.20
C ALA A 125 -10.29 14.32 -0.70
N VAL A 126 -10.18 13.04 -1.03
CA VAL A 126 -11.11 12.38 -1.95
C VAL A 126 -12.44 12.00 -1.30
N LEU A 127 -12.44 11.69 0.00
CA LEU A 127 -13.61 11.18 0.72
C LEU A 127 -14.87 12.06 0.66
N PRO A 128 -14.81 13.41 0.79
CA PRO A 128 -15.99 14.26 0.68
C PRO A 128 -16.70 14.11 -0.67
N HIS A 129 -15.92 13.98 -1.74
CA HIS A 129 -16.41 13.83 -3.11
C HIS A 129 -17.03 12.43 -3.32
N GLN A 130 -16.33 11.37 -2.89
CA GLN A 130 -16.86 10.00 -2.96
C GLN A 130 -18.14 9.82 -2.11
N ARG A 131 -18.19 10.41 -0.91
CA ARG A 131 -19.41 10.39 -0.09
C ARG A 131 -20.60 11.07 -0.77
N LYS A 132 -20.36 12.21 -1.42
CA LYS A 132 -21.40 12.93 -2.18
C LYS A 132 -21.94 12.09 -3.33
N ARG A 133 -21.08 11.38 -4.04
CA ARG A 133 -21.44 10.47 -5.14
C ARG A 133 -21.99 9.12 -4.66
N LYS A 134 -21.83 8.80 -3.37
CA LYS A 134 -22.15 7.49 -2.76
C LYS A 134 -21.47 6.33 -3.50
N PHE A 135 -20.24 6.55 -3.89
CA PHE A 135 -19.37 5.55 -4.49
C PHE A 135 -17.91 5.95 -4.37
N GLY A 136 -17.06 4.97 -4.09
CA GLY A 136 -15.62 5.11 -4.11
C GLY A 136 -14.90 3.83 -3.71
N VAL A 137 -13.66 3.69 -4.20
CA VAL A 137 -12.75 2.63 -3.79
C VAL A 137 -11.42 3.24 -3.39
N ILE A 138 -10.98 2.95 -2.19
CA ILE A 138 -9.66 3.33 -1.70
C ILE A 138 -8.83 2.06 -1.60
N VAL A 139 -7.73 1.99 -2.33
CA VAL A 139 -6.80 0.86 -2.35
C VAL A 139 -5.49 1.29 -1.73
N ASN A 140 -5.16 0.74 -0.58
CA ASN A 140 -3.91 1.00 0.11
C ASN A 140 -2.97 -0.20 -0.07
N PHE A 141 -1.82 0.03 -0.71
CA PHE A 141 -0.78 -0.99 -0.84
C PHE A 141 0.00 -1.10 0.45
N SER A 142 -0.12 -2.25 1.08
CA SER A 142 0.59 -2.68 2.25
C SER A 142 1.67 -3.72 1.91
N SER A 143 2.20 -4.38 2.89
CA SER A 143 3.26 -5.37 2.76
C SER A 143 3.09 -6.47 3.79
N GLY A 144 3.54 -7.67 3.49
CA GLY A 144 3.67 -8.70 4.50
C GLY A 144 4.50 -8.27 5.71
N ALA A 145 5.44 -7.32 5.53
CA ALA A 145 6.24 -6.76 6.63
C ALA A 145 5.39 -6.05 7.70
N SER A 146 4.18 -5.58 7.36
CA SER A 146 3.24 -5.02 8.34
C SER A 146 2.67 -6.07 9.29
N LEU A 147 2.69 -7.34 8.89
CA LEU A 147 2.12 -8.45 9.63
C LEU A 147 3.18 -9.20 10.44
N ASP A 148 4.28 -9.60 9.81
CA ASP A 148 5.30 -10.49 10.38
C ASP A 148 6.56 -9.75 10.87
N ALA A 149 6.58 -8.41 10.82
CA ALA A 149 7.66 -7.57 11.36
C ALA A 149 9.05 -8.01 10.87
N ARG A 150 9.31 -7.89 9.57
CA ARG A 150 10.54 -8.37 8.94
C ARG A 150 11.79 -7.66 9.46
N ASP A 151 12.87 -8.41 9.68
CA ASP A 151 14.15 -7.92 10.18
C ASP A 151 14.68 -6.74 9.35
N SER A 152 15.30 -5.78 10.04
CA SER A 152 15.89 -4.57 9.47
C SER A 152 14.91 -3.65 8.70
N MET A 153 13.61 -3.86 8.86
CA MET A 153 12.54 -3.07 8.22
C MET A 153 11.65 -2.33 9.24
N GLY A 154 12.11 -2.08 10.46
CA GLY A 154 11.29 -1.55 11.56
C GLY A 154 10.50 -0.29 11.21
N ALA A 155 11.12 0.70 10.56
CA ALA A 155 10.45 1.93 10.13
C ALA A 155 9.36 1.66 9.09
N TYR A 156 9.67 0.85 8.09
CA TYR A 156 8.73 0.47 7.01
C TYR A 156 7.57 -0.38 7.54
N ALA A 157 7.89 -1.41 8.35
CA ALA A 157 6.89 -2.29 8.95
C ALA A 157 5.90 -1.50 9.84
N GLY A 158 6.42 -0.59 10.68
CA GLY A 158 5.62 0.28 11.52
C GLY A 158 4.68 1.19 10.72
N ALA A 159 5.19 1.83 9.65
CA ALA A 159 4.39 2.69 8.80
C ALA A 159 3.28 1.91 8.07
N LYS A 160 3.59 0.72 7.53
CA LYS A 160 2.60 -0.13 6.86
C LYS A 160 1.58 -0.73 7.84
N ALA A 161 1.99 -1.14 9.03
CA ALA A 161 1.07 -1.58 10.08
C ALA A 161 0.11 -0.46 10.53
N GLY A 162 0.62 0.79 10.64
CA GLY A 162 -0.20 1.97 10.89
C GLY A 162 -1.23 2.20 9.79
N LEU A 163 -0.81 2.12 8.51
CA LEU A 163 -1.71 2.25 7.36
C LEU A 163 -2.79 1.15 7.34
N ASP A 164 -2.43 -0.09 7.70
CA ASP A 164 -3.38 -1.21 7.79
C ASP A 164 -4.42 -0.98 8.89
N GLY A 165 -3.98 -0.49 10.06
CA GLY A 165 -4.86 -0.10 11.16
C GLY A 165 -5.85 0.98 10.74
N LEU A 166 -5.34 2.07 10.13
CA LEU A 166 -6.15 3.14 9.57
C LEU A 166 -7.16 2.62 8.54
N THR A 167 -6.72 1.78 7.61
CA THR A 167 -7.58 1.25 6.54
C THR A 167 -8.72 0.40 7.09
N ARG A 168 -8.45 -0.40 8.13
CA ARG A 168 -9.49 -1.21 8.80
C ARG A 168 -10.56 -0.36 9.50
N VAL A 169 -10.16 0.74 10.12
CA VAL A 169 -11.10 1.71 10.72
C VAL A 169 -11.89 2.39 9.61
N LEU A 170 -11.21 2.97 8.61
CA LEU A 170 -11.82 3.64 7.47
C LEU A 170 -12.88 2.76 6.79
N ALA A 171 -12.57 1.48 6.55
CA ALA A 171 -13.48 0.56 5.90
C ALA A 171 -14.82 0.38 6.63
N LYS A 172 -14.85 0.58 7.94
CA LYS A 172 -16.09 0.55 8.74
C LYS A 172 -16.83 1.88 8.64
N GLU A 173 -16.12 2.99 8.73
CA GLU A 173 -16.67 4.34 8.73
C GLU A 173 -17.33 4.72 7.40
N VAL A 174 -16.74 4.28 6.28
CA VAL A 174 -17.19 4.68 4.95
C VAL A 174 -18.17 3.70 4.29
N ALA A 175 -18.37 2.52 4.87
CA ALA A 175 -19.27 1.50 4.35
C ALA A 175 -20.71 2.00 4.12
N PRO A 176 -21.31 2.84 5.01
CA PRO A 176 -22.66 3.37 4.79
C PRO A 176 -22.80 4.26 3.56
N PHE A 177 -21.68 4.73 3.00
CA PHE A 177 -21.65 5.59 1.82
C PHE A 177 -21.35 4.83 0.52
N ASN A 178 -21.40 3.50 0.54
CA ASN A 178 -20.98 2.65 -0.58
C ASN A 178 -19.52 2.96 -1.03
N ILE A 179 -18.65 3.22 -0.05
CA ILE A 179 -17.23 3.39 -0.27
C ILE A 179 -16.50 2.18 0.32
N ARG A 180 -15.60 1.61 -0.47
CA ARG A 180 -14.80 0.45 -0.10
C ARG A 180 -13.37 0.88 0.19
N ALA A 181 -12.81 0.45 1.31
CA ALA A 181 -11.38 0.55 1.58
C ALA A 181 -10.77 -0.86 1.58
N LEU A 182 -9.79 -1.07 0.71
CA LEU A 182 -9.10 -2.34 0.48
C LEU A 182 -7.63 -2.23 0.87
N THR A 183 -7.19 -3.07 1.77
CA THR A 183 -5.76 -3.31 2.04
C THR A 183 -5.25 -4.41 1.12
N VAL A 184 -4.26 -4.09 0.27
CA VAL A 184 -3.55 -5.06 -0.56
C VAL A 184 -2.22 -5.37 0.11
N VAL A 185 -2.07 -6.57 0.66
CA VAL A 185 -0.86 -6.99 1.38
C VAL A 185 0.03 -7.80 0.44
N LEU A 186 1.13 -7.17 0.03
CA LEU A 186 2.04 -7.70 -0.97
C LEU A 186 3.18 -8.48 -0.32
N GLY A 187 3.43 -9.66 -0.82
CA GLY A 187 4.64 -10.44 -0.57
C GLY A 187 5.83 -9.91 -1.38
N THR A 188 6.69 -10.82 -1.82
CA THR A 188 7.93 -10.50 -2.53
C THR A 188 7.73 -10.55 -4.05
N PHE A 189 7.83 -9.40 -4.71
CA PHE A 189 7.61 -9.25 -6.15
C PHE A 189 8.76 -8.55 -6.87
N ASN A 190 8.90 -8.85 -8.16
CA ASN A 190 9.85 -8.18 -9.04
C ASN A 190 9.39 -6.75 -9.36
N THR A 191 9.80 -5.81 -8.52
CA THR A 191 9.51 -4.38 -8.64
C THR A 191 10.79 -3.57 -8.53
N ASN A 192 10.69 -2.26 -8.81
CA ASN A 192 11.81 -1.34 -8.62
C ASN A 192 12.05 -0.93 -7.15
N MET A 193 11.39 -1.59 -6.19
CA MET A 193 11.51 -1.27 -4.77
C MET A 193 12.96 -1.37 -4.28
N GLY A 194 13.72 -2.37 -4.76
CA GLY A 194 15.15 -2.51 -4.40
C GLY A 194 15.97 -1.27 -4.74
N ASN A 195 15.70 -0.63 -5.88
CA ASN A 195 16.39 0.60 -6.30
C ASN A 195 15.87 1.85 -5.59
N ALA A 196 14.64 1.81 -5.08
CA ALA A 196 14.03 2.91 -4.32
C ALA A 196 14.37 2.84 -2.82
N SER A 197 14.87 1.70 -2.34
CA SER A 197 15.21 1.49 -0.93
C SER A 197 16.60 2.01 -0.62
N VAL A 198 16.77 2.49 0.60
CA VAL A 198 18.04 3.02 1.12
C VAL A 198 18.37 2.37 2.46
N PHE A 199 19.63 2.48 2.90
CA PHE A 199 20.05 2.06 4.24
C PHE A 199 20.11 3.27 5.17
N THR A 200 20.00 3.03 6.49
CA THR A 200 20.23 4.05 7.52
C THR A 200 21.60 4.68 7.35
N LYS A 201 21.69 5.98 7.62
CA LYS A 201 22.97 6.72 7.57
C LYS A 201 23.87 6.32 8.72
N THR A 202 23.31 6.00 9.88
CA THR A 202 24.03 5.49 11.03
C THR A 202 24.46 4.04 10.74
N PRO A 203 25.76 3.72 10.79
CA PRO A 203 26.23 2.36 10.58
C PRO A 203 25.75 1.44 11.69
N LEU A 204 25.63 0.14 11.36
CA LEU A 204 25.33 -0.88 12.36
C LEU A 204 26.50 -0.98 13.36
N PRO A 205 26.25 -0.93 14.70
CA PRO A 205 27.28 -1.13 15.71
C PRO A 205 27.97 -2.50 15.59
N GLU A 206 29.24 -2.57 15.97
CA GLU A 206 30.04 -3.80 15.84
C GLU A 206 29.46 -4.97 16.63
N ASP A 207 28.81 -4.70 17.75
CA ASP A 207 28.19 -5.70 18.62
C ASP A 207 27.06 -6.47 17.92
N TYR A 208 26.52 -5.92 16.83
CA TYR A 208 25.51 -6.59 15.98
C TYR A 208 26.11 -7.62 15.02
N LYS A 209 27.44 -7.73 14.93
CA LYS A 209 28.10 -8.65 14.00
C LYS A 209 27.60 -10.08 14.19
N GLY A 210 27.08 -10.68 13.11
CA GLY A 210 26.50 -12.01 13.10
C GLY A 210 25.06 -12.10 13.62
N SER A 211 24.45 -10.97 14.04
CA SER A 211 23.02 -10.93 14.40
C SER A 211 22.13 -11.04 13.16
N VAL A 212 20.81 -11.26 13.37
CA VAL A 212 19.83 -11.27 12.29
C VAL A 212 19.79 -9.93 11.52
N ALA A 213 20.02 -8.81 12.21
CA ALA A 213 20.08 -7.49 11.58
C ALA A 213 21.30 -7.38 10.63
N ASP A 214 22.47 -7.79 11.08
CA ASP A 214 23.69 -7.81 10.28
C ASP A 214 23.55 -8.73 9.06
N GLN A 215 23.08 -9.95 9.26
CA GLN A 215 22.85 -10.92 8.18
C GLN A 215 21.86 -10.40 7.13
N MET A 216 20.76 -9.77 7.57
CA MET A 216 19.76 -9.21 6.66
C MET A 216 20.32 -8.03 5.88
N ILE A 217 21.04 -7.10 6.53
CA ILE A 217 21.65 -5.94 5.87
C ILE A 217 22.66 -6.41 4.81
N GLN A 218 23.56 -7.34 5.16
CA GLN A 218 24.52 -7.92 4.22
C GLN A 218 23.84 -8.63 3.05
N PHE A 219 22.78 -9.38 3.32
CA PHE A 219 22.00 -10.05 2.29
C PHE A 219 21.36 -9.05 1.30
N LEU A 220 20.76 -7.97 1.81
CA LEU A 220 20.17 -6.92 0.97
C LEU A 220 21.24 -6.17 0.16
N GLN A 221 22.38 -5.84 0.77
CA GLN A 221 23.51 -5.17 0.11
C GLN A 221 24.17 -6.06 -0.97
N SER A 222 24.15 -7.37 -0.80
CA SER A 222 24.75 -8.31 -1.76
C SER A 222 24.02 -8.39 -3.11
N GLY A 223 22.83 -7.82 -3.23
CA GLY A 223 21.97 -7.93 -4.41
C GLY A 223 21.35 -9.32 -4.62
N LYS A 224 21.70 -10.32 -3.81
CA LYS A 224 21.19 -11.70 -3.92
C LYS A 224 19.68 -11.79 -3.68
N PHE A 225 19.12 -10.80 -2.98
CA PHE A 225 17.68 -10.72 -2.76
C PHE A 225 16.89 -10.75 -4.07
N THR A 226 17.40 -10.12 -5.13
CA THR A 226 16.71 -10.07 -6.44
C THR A 226 16.55 -11.45 -7.08
N ALA A 227 17.48 -12.39 -6.82
CA ALA A 227 17.40 -13.75 -7.34
C ALA A 227 16.32 -14.61 -6.65
N LEU A 228 15.86 -14.23 -5.48
CA LEU A 228 14.80 -14.93 -4.74
C LEU A 228 13.39 -14.41 -5.08
N ILE A 229 13.31 -13.34 -5.87
CA ILE A 229 12.03 -12.75 -6.24
C ILE A 229 11.40 -13.59 -7.33
N ASN A 230 10.28 -14.23 -7.04
CA ASN A 230 9.50 -15.04 -7.98
C ASN A 230 8.09 -14.50 -8.24
N GLY A 231 7.69 -13.44 -7.55
CA GLY A 231 6.39 -12.80 -7.74
C GLY A 231 6.33 -11.98 -9.04
N ASP A 232 5.35 -12.25 -9.87
CA ASP A 232 5.06 -11.50 -11.09
C ASP A 232 4.17 -10.31 -10.76
N LYS A 233 4.72 -9.10 -10.90
CA LYS A 233 4.02 -7.85 -10.60
C LYS A 233 2.79 -7.61 -11.48
N ASP A 234 2.82 -8.04 -12.74
CA ASP A 234 1.73 -7.80 -13.68
C ASP A 234 0.55 -8.73 -13.39
N LYS A 235 0.80 -9.98 -13.02
CA LYS A 235 -0.23 -10.89 -12.51
C LYS A 235 -0.83 -10.41 -11.20
N ALA A 236 0.00 -9.88 -10.29
CA ALA A 236 -0.49 -9.31 -9.03
C ALA A 236 -1.38 -8.10 -9.28
N MET A 237 -0.99 -7.18 -10.17
CA MET A 237 -1.79 -6.00 -10.48
C MET A 237 -3.06 -6.35 -11.26
N LYS A 238 -3.04 -7.39 -12.07
CA LYS A 238 -4.25 -7.94 -12.69
C LYS A 238 -5.23 -8.43 -11.61
N ALA A 239 -4.75 -9.15 -10.60
CA ALA A 239 -5.61 -9.58 -9.49
C ALA A 239 -6.18 -8.39 -8.69
N VAL A 240 -5.38 -7.34 -8.42
CA VAL A 240 -5.87 -6.11 -7.80
C VAL A 240 -6.97 -5.47 -8.64
N TYR A 241 -6.73 -5.31 -9.93
CA TYR A 241 -7.70 -4.76 -10.87
C TYR A 241 -9.01 -5.56 -10.83
N GLU A 242 -8.94 -6.87 -11.04
CA GLU A 242 -10.11 -7.75 -11.06
C GLU A 242 -10.92 -7.70 -9.75
N VAL A 243 -10.24 -7.64 -8.60
CA VAL A 243 -10.90 -7.52 -7.29
C VAL A 243 -11.53 -6.13 -7.10
N VAL A 244 -10.94 -5.06 -7.65
CA VAL A 244 -11.52 -3.72 -7.56
C VAL A 244 -12.76 -3.58 -8.42
N VAL A 245 -12.73 -4.09 -9.67
CA VAL A 245 -13.84 -3.96 -10.61
C VAL A 245 -14.90 -5.07 -10.49
N GLY A 246 -14.61 -6.14 -9.79
CA GLY A 246 -15.53 -7.28 -9.62
C GLY A 246 -15.59 -8.19 -10.83
N GLU A 247 -14.46 -8.37 -11.55
CA GLU A 247 -14.36 -9.20 -12.73
C GLU A 247 -13.38 -10.36 -12.52
N GLY A 248 -13.35 -11.33 -13.42
CA GLY A 248 -12.38 -12.42 -13.42
C GLY A 248 -12.30 -13.12 -12.07
N SER A 249 -11.09 -13.20 -11.49
CA SER A 249 -10.86 -13.80 -10.18
C SER A 249 -11.43 -12.98 -9.01
N GLY A 250 -11.80 -11.73 -9.26
CA GLY A 250 -12.41 -10.80 -8.31
C GLY A 250 -13.94 -10.86 -8.26
N ALA A 251 -14.59 -11.54 -9.20
CA ALA A 251 -16.04 -11.65 -9.24
C ALA A 251 -16.63 -12.25 -7.95
N GLY A 252 -17.61 -11.59 -7.36
CA GLY A 252 -18.22 -11.97 -6.08
C GLY A 252 -17.37 -11.62 -4.84
N LYS A 253 -16.24 -10.90 -5.02
CA LYS A 253 -15.36 -10.46 -3.94
C LYS A 253 -15.32 -8.94 -3.77
N GLU A 254 -16.27 -8.23 -4.34
CA GLU A 254 -16.29 -6.77 -4.34
C GLU A 254 -16.42 -6.18 -2.93
N ALA A 255 -16.94 -6.96 -1.97
CA ALA A 255 -17.07 -6.54 -0.58
C ALA A 255 -15.82 -6.82 0.27
N GLU A 256 -14.85 -7.58 -0.26
CA GLU A 256 -13.65 -7.94 0.48
C GLU A 256 -12.75 -6.73 0.74
N ARG A 257 -12.09 -6.72 1.91
CA ARG A 257 -11.31 -5.58 2.42
C ARG A 257 -9.84 -5.89 2.65
N PHE A 258 -9.44 -7.15 2.45
CA PHE A 258 -8.08 -7.63 2.66
C PHE A 258 -7.69 -8.58 1.53
N LEU A 259 -6.67 -8.22 0.77
CA LEU A 259 -6.19 -8.99 -0.38
C LEU A 259 -4.71 -9.32 -0.21
N PRO A 260 -4.36 -10.52 0.28
CA PRO A 260 -2.98 -10.98 0.31
C PRO A 260 -2.57 -11.47 -1.08
N LEU A 261 -1.38 -11.05 -1.55
CA LEU A 261 -0.82 -11.42 -2.84
C LEU A 261 0.64 -11.86 -2.71
N GLY A 262 0.96 -12.98 -3.30
CA GLY A 262 2.27 -13.62 -3.28
C GLY A 262 2.21 -14.99 -2.61
N SER A 263 2.96 -15.96 -3.16
CA SER A 263 3.01 -17.32 -2.59
C SER A 263 3.62 -17.37 -1.19
N ASP A 264 4.49 -16.41 -0.88
CA ASP A 264 5.10 -16.23 0.44
C ASP A 264 4.12 -15.69 1.50
N MET A 265 2.96 -15.16 1.11
CA MET A 265 1.97 -14.65 2.06
C MET A 265 1.27 -15.74 2.87
N ILE A 266 1.12 -16.95 2.31
CA ILE A 266 0.47 -18.06 3.03
C ILE A 266 1.24 -18.44 4.30
N PRO A 267 2.54 -18.81 4.24
CA PRO A 267 3.30 -19.13 5.46
C PRO A 267 3.45 -17.91 6.40
N ARG A 268 3.58 -16.69 5.88
CA ARG A 268 3.69 -15.48 6.70
C ARG A 268 2.43 -15.24 7.55
N ILE A 269 1.25 -15.32 6.93
CA ILE A 269 -0.03 -15.17 7.64
C ILE A 269 -0.22 -16.28 8.67
N LYS A 270 0.13 -17.54 8.33
CA LYS A 270 0.07 -18.65 9.28
C LYS A 270 0.98 -18.41 10.48
N GLY A 271 2.21 -17.98 10.28
CA GLY A 271 3.13 -17.65 11.38
C GLY A 271 2.59 -16.56 12.30
N VAL A 272 1.95 -15.53 11.75
CA VAL A 272 1.28 -14.49 12.56
C VAL A 272 0.10 -15.06 13.35
N GLN A 273 -0.70 -15.95 12.75
CA GLN A 273 -1.79 -16.63 13.43
C GLN A 273 -1.26 -17.49 14.60
N GLU A 274 -0.19 -18.24 14.37
CA GLU A 274 0.47 -19.06 15.41
C GLU A 274 1.00 -18.19 16.55
N TYR A 275 1.67 -17.07 16.24
CA TYR A 275 2.17 -16.12 17.24
C TYR A 275 1.04 -15.57 18.12
N LEU A 276 -0.08 -15.15 17.51
CA LEU A 276 -1.23 -14.63 18.24
C LEU A 276 -1.92 -15.71 19.08
N SER A 277 -2.07 -16.92 18.53
CA SER A 277 -2.66 -18.08 19.23
C SER A 277 -1.83 -18.47 20.44
N HIS A 278 -0.50 -18.50 20.30
CA HIS A 278 0.42 -18.76 21.40
C HIS A 278 0.25 -17.74 22.55
N GLY A 279 0.11 -16.45 22.22
CA GLY A 279 -0.17 -15.42 23.22
C GLY A 279 -1.47 -15.69 23.99
N LEU A 280 -2.52 -16.15 23.30
CA LEU A 280 -3.79 -16.53 23.94
C LEU A 280 -3.66 -17.81 24.79
N GLU A 281 -2.89 -18.81 24.35
CA GLU A 281 -2.62 -20.03 25.12
C GLU A 281 -1.89 -19.72 26.43
N VAL A 282 -0.87 -18.86 26.36
CA VAL A 282 -0.04 -18.53 27.54
C VAL A 282 -0.76 -17.61 28.52
N PHE A 283 -1.50 -16.62 28.01
CA PHE A 283 -2.04 -15.53 28.82
C PHE A 283 -3.58 -15.45 28.84
N GLY A 284 -4.29 -16.24 28.01
CA GLY A 284 -5.73 -16.09 27.75
C GLY A 284 -6.60 -16.08 29.00
N ASP A 285 -6.64 -17.17 29.74
CA ASP A 285 -7.57 -17.29 30.88
C ASP A 285 -7.17 -16.46 32.10
N ALA A 286 -5.87 -16.45 32.43
CA ALA A 286 -5.38 -15.78 33.63
C ALA A 286 -5.36 -14.23 33.48
N TYR A 287 -5.12 -13.71 32.29
CA TYR A 287 -4.85 -12.29 32.08
C TYR A 287 -5.91 -11.56 31.26
N THR A 288 -6.65 -12.25 30.40
CA THR A 288 -7.72 -11.61 29.62
C THR A 288 -9.05 -11.61 30.33
N SER A 289 -9.33 -12.62 31.18
CA SER A 289 -10.60 -12.78 31.91
C SER A 289 -10.58 -12.14 33.31
N ASN A 290 -9.42 -12.15 33.97
CA ASN A 290 -9.33 -11.77 35.42
C ASN A 290 -8.95 -10.29 35.61
N VAL A 291 -8.85 -9.47 34.54
CA VAL A 291 -8.58 -8.02 34.65
C VAL A 291 -9.82 -7.17 34.46
N ASN A 292 -10.98 -7.78 34.46
CA ASN A 292 -12.26 -7.08 34.35
C ASN A 292 -12.63 -6.39 35.69
N ILE A 293 -13.34 -5.27 35.61
CA ILE A 293 -13.92 -4.62 36.78
C ILE A 293 -14.97 -5.55 37.34
N ASP A 294 -14.85 -5.87 38.65
CA ASP A 294 -15.87 -6.62 39.36
C ASP A 294 -17.19 -5.82 39.33
N LYS A 295 -18.25 -6.45 38.84
CA LYS A 295 -19.60 -5.84 38.75
C LYS A 295 -20.39 -6.17 39.99
#